data_8b3c71584d6e0c64261d36ffc9954b29
#
_entry.id   8b3c71584d6e0c64261d36ffc9954b29
#
_cell.length_a   1.000
_cell.length_b   1.000
_cell.length_c   1.000
_cell.angle_alpha   90.00
_cell.angle_beta   90.00
_cell.angle_gamma   90.00
#
_symmetry.space_group_name_H-M   'P 1'
#
loop_
_entity.id
_entity.type
_entity.pdbx_description
1 polymer ?
#
loop_
_entity_poly.entity_id
_entity_poly.type
_entity_poly.pdbx_seq_one_letter_code
_entity_poly.pdbx_strand_id
1 'polypeptide(L)'
;VQEPDAALAELDRAMLLRSVQRLVAEPTLRLSINVCRTTLHDPEWPVLLQDLVDRHPSAFARAVFEVTEWPIRAAHKPLKAALAPLAGLGLGWWLDDFGAGLTSFNETFIPSVTGLKVDRSLLRRCYADADQFGALKLVTSFARRQGKTCVIEGVESAKERDFAEACGASHVQGFFSGVV
;
A
#
# COMPACT_ATOMS: atom_id res chain seq x y z
N VAL A 1 21.71 -21.48 -5.92
CA VAL A 1 21.18 -20.16 -6.29
C VAL A 1 19.80 -20.09 -5.64
N GLN A 2 19.64 -19.29 -4.56
CA GLN A 2 18.32 -19.02 -3.97
C GLN A 2 17.45 -18.39 -5.05
N GLU A 3 16.21 -18.85 -5.17
CA GLU A 3 15.28 -18.22 -6.10
C GLU A 3 15.04 -16.77 -5.63
N PRO A 4 14.96 -15.77 -6.53
CA PRO A 4 14.76 -14.37 -6.17
C PRO A 4 13.56 -14.17 -5.25
N ASP A 5 12.54 -15.00 -5.37
CA ASP A 5 11.31 -14.93 -4.60
C ASP A 5 11.53 -15.33 -3.11
N ALA A 6 12.40 -16.29 -2.82
CA ALA A 6 12.73 -16.68 -1.44
C ALA A 6 13.48 -15.56 -0.71
N ALA A 7 14.41 -14.89 -1.38
CA ALA A 7 15.14 -13.76 -0.79
C ALA A 7 14.22 -12.56 -0.46
N LEU A 8 13.22 -12.28 -1.32
CA LEU A 8 12.23 -11.24 -1.07
C LEU A 8 11.33 -11.60 0.12
N ALA A 9 10.90 -12.84 0.25
CA ALA A 9 10.10 -13.29 1.39
C ALA A 9 10.88 -13.20 2.71
N GLU A 10 12.17 -13.54 2.70
CA GLU A 10 13.04 -13.37 3.88
C GLU A 10 13.19 -11.89 4.26
N LEU A 11 13.37 -11.01 3.27
CA LEU A 11 13.45 -9.56 3.50
C LEU A 11 12.14 -9.03 4.10
N ASP A 12 10.99 -9.39 3.53
CA ASP A 12 9.69 -8.97 4.03
C ASP A 12 9.45 -9.45 5.47
N ARG A 13 9.84 -10.69 5.80
CA ARG A 13 9.79 -11.21 7.18
C ARG A 13 10.65 -10.39 8.13
N ALA A 14 11.88 -10.07 7.74
CA ALA A 14 12.78 -9.26 8.55
C ALA A 14 12.24 -7.84 8.76
N MET A 15 11.71 -7.22 7.71
CA MET A 15 11.10 -5.89 7.77
C MET A 15 9.85 -5.89 8.63
N LEU A 16 8.98 -6.90 8.53
CA LEU A 16 7.81 -7.05 9.39
C LEU A 16 8.20 -7.10 10.86
N LEU A 17 9.15 -7.96 11.24
CA LEU A 17 9.58 -8.10 12.62
C LEU A 17 10.16 -6.80 13.19
N ARG A 18 10.98 -6.09 12.41
CA ARG A 18 11.52 -4.77 12.79
C ARG A 18 10.41 -3.73 12.94
N SER A 19 9.45 -3.72 12.04
CA SER A 19 8.31 -2.80 12.09
C SER A 19 7.45 -3.03 13.34
N VAL A 20 7.17 -4.29 13.68
CA VAL A 20 6.44 -4.65 14.91
C VAL A 20 7.22 -4.21 16.15
N GLN A 21 8.53 -4.45 16.21
CA GLN A 21 9.37 -3.99 17.33
C GLN A 21 9.29 -2.47 17.51
N ARG A 22 9.35 -1.70 16.42
CA ARG A 22 9.22 -0.25 16.47
C ARG A 22 7.82 0.20 16.90
N LEU A 23 6.77 -0.41 16.36
CA LEU A 23 5.39 -0.11 16.73
C LEU A 23 5.10 -0.41 18.21
N VAL A 24 5.73 -1.44 18.77
CA VAL A 24 5.63 -1.77 20.21
C VAL A 24 6.38 -0.76 21.06
N ALA A 25 7.59 -0.36 20.63
CA ALA A 25 8.42 0.59 21.37
C ALA A 25 7.88 2.04 21.34
N GLU A 26 7.19 2.40 20.25
CA GLU A 26 6.70 3.76 20.00
C GLU A 26 5.17 3.76 19.83
N PRO A 27 4.38 3.93 20.91
CA PRO A 27 2.91 3.78 20.88
C PRO A 27 2.15 4.78 20.00
N THR A 28 2.76 5.90 19.64
CA THR A 28 2.17 6.92 18.74
C THR A 28 2.53 6.73 17.28
N LEU A 29 3.54 5.90 16.99
CA LEU A 29 4.00 5.63 15.63
C LEU A 29 2.92 4.90 14.84
N ARG A 30 2.75 5.31 13.58
CA ARG A 30 1.99 4.58 12.55
C ARG A 30 2.96 4.21 11.44
N LEU A 31 2.85 3.02 10.91
CA LEU A 31 3.72 2.55 9.82
C LEU A 31 2.92 1.96 8.68
N SER A 32 3.40 2.18 7.48
CA SER A 32 3.11 1.32 6.34
C SER A 32 4.27 0.32 6.16
N ILE A 33 3.92 -0.91 5.82
CA ILE A 33 4.85 -2.04 5.71
C ILE A 33 4.72 -2.61 4.30
N ASN A 34 5.76 -2.46 3.51
CA ASN A 34 5.80 -3.04 2.17
C ASN A 34 5.86 -4.56 2.24
N VAL A 35 5.08 -5.21 1.38
CA VAL A 35 5.05 -6.66 1.23
C VAL A 35 5.01 -7.01 -0.25
N CYS A 36 5.95 -7.84 -0.68
CA CYS A 36 5.96 -8.34 -2.05
C CYS A 36 4.79 -9.30 -2.28
N ARG A 37 4.23 -9.27 -3.49
CA ARG A 37 3.18 -10.23 -3.86
C ARG A 37 3.62 -11.68 -3.72
N THR A 38 4.87 -11.97 -3.98
CA THR A 38 5.45 -13.31 -3.83
C THR A 38 5.35 -13.82 -2.38
N THR A 39 5.59 -12.94 -1.42
CA THR A 39 5.51 -13.26 0.01
C THR A 39 4.09 -13.65 0.44
N LEU A 40 3.06 -13.07 -0.18
CA LEU A 40 1.66 -13.43 0.09
C LEU A 40 1.30 -14.85 -0.36
N HIS A 41 2.15 -15.50 -1.17
CA HIS A 41 1.98 -16.90 -1.59
C HIS A 41 2.74 -17.89 -0.71
N ASP A 42 3.58 -17.41 0.19
CA ASP A 42 4.27 -18.23 1.16
C ASP A 42 3.27 -18.79 2.20
N PRO A 43 3.14 -20.11 2.33
CA PRO A 43 2.18 -20.71 3.26
C PRO A 43 2.48 -20.40 4.73
N GLU A 44 3.71 -20.03 5.07
CA GLU A 44 4.08 -19.66 6.43
C GLU A 44 3.75 -18.21 6.78
N TRP A 45 3.54 -17.34 5.75
CA TRP A 45 3.25 -15.92 5.96
C TRP A 45 1.98 -15.67 6.78
N PRO A 46 0.83 -16.31 6.48
CA PRO A 46 -0.38 -16.16 7.30
C PRO A 46 -0.20 -16.62 8.75
N VAL A 47 0.57 -17.69 8.96
CA VAL A 47 0.84 -18.22 10.32
C VAL A 47 1.67 -17.21 11.13
N LEU A 48 2.71 -16.66 10.52
CA LEU A 48 3.55 -15.63 11.15
C LEU A 48 2.73 -14.37 11.49
N LEU A 49 1.90 -13.89 10.55
CA LEU A 49 1.07 -12.71 10.78
C LEU A 49 0.06 -12.93 11.89
N GLN A 50 -0.63 -14.09 11.92
CA GLN A 50 -1.58 -14.43 12.98
C GLN A 50 -0.90 -14.39 14.35
N ASP A 51 0.23 -15.07 14.50
CA ASP A 51 0.99 -15.11 15.77
C ASP A 51 1.40 -13.70 16.23
N LEU A 52 1.87 -12.85 15.30
CA LEU A 52 2.27 -11.49 15.64
C LEU A 52 1.07 -10.58 15.98
N VAL A 53 -0.04 -10.70 15.28
CA VAL A 53 -1.29 -9.97 15.57
C VAL A 53 -1.82 -10.34 16.94
N ASP A 54 -1.84 -11.63 17.27
CA ASP A 54 -2.33 -12.12 18.57
C ASP A 54 -1.48 -11.60 19.73
N ARG A 55 -0.16 -11.52 19.53
CA ARG A 55 0.77 -11.01 20.55
C ARG A 55 0.80 -9.48 20.66
N HIS A 56 0.53 -8.76 19.57
CA HIS A 56 0.70 -7.32 19.49
C HIS A 56 -0.47 -6.59 18.81
N PRO A 57 -1.73 -6.81 19.22
CA PRO A 57 -2.91 -6.29 18.51
C PRO A 57 -2.91 -4.75 18.42
N SER A 58 -2.43 -4.05 19.44
CA SER A 58 -2.34 -2.58 19.43
C SER A 58 -1.29 -2.04 18.45
N ALA A 59 -0.25 -2.80 18.15
CA ALA A 59 0.73 -2.44 17.12
C ALA A 59 0.10 -2.54 15.72
N PHE A 60 -0.60 -3.64 15.44
CA PHE A 60 -1.25 -3.85 14.15
C PHE A 60 -2.43 -2.92 13.88
N ALA A 61 -3.10 -2.40 14.90
CA ALA A 61 -4.10 -1.33 14.76
C ALA A 61 -3.50 -0.01 14.22
N ARG A 62 -2.18 0.13 14.20
CA ARG A 62 -1.43 1.30 13.72
C ARG A 62 -0.57 0.99 12.49
N ALA A 63 -0.70 -0.21 11.94
CA ALA A 63 0.01 -0.65 10.74
C ALA A 63 -0.96 -0.79 9.57
N VAL A 64 -0.47 -0.49 8.38
CA VAL A 64 -1.09 -0.89 7.11
C VAL A 64 -0.04 -1.61 6.27
N PHE A 65 -0.48 -2.49 5.39
CA PHE A 65 0.40 -3.23 4.50
C PHE A 65 0.28 -2.67 3.09
N GLU A 66 1.40 -2.35 2.46
CA GLU A 66 1.47 -1.89 1.08
C GLU A 66 1.88 -3.06 0.18
N VAL A 67 1.02 -3.37 -0.79
CA VAL A 67 1.29 -4.44 -1.75
C VAL A 67 1.68 -3.81 -3.07
N THR A 68 2.94 -4.02 -3.44
CA THR A 68 3.45 -3.59 -4.74
C THR A 68 2.96 -4.52 -5.85
N GLU A 69 2.74 -3.96 -7.03
CA GLU A 69 2.32 -4.76 -8.20
C GLU A 69 3.42 -5.61 -8.80
N TRP A 70 4.65 -5.28 -8.54
CA TRP A 70 5.82 -5.90 -9.16
C TRP A 70 6.47 -6.97 -8.28
N PRO A 71 6.90 -8.09 -8.88
CA PRO A 71 6.67 -8.56 -10.24
C PRO A 71 5.44 -9.48 -10.34
N ILE A 72 4.50 -9.16 -11.24
CA ILE A 72 3.43 -10.09 -11.57
C ILE A 72 4.01 -11.19 -12.47
N ARG A 73 4.10 -12.41 -11.95
CA ARG A 73 4.39 -13.59 -12.75
C ARG A 73 3.08 -14.32 -13.07
N ALA A 74 3.00 -14.94 -14.25
CA ALA A 74 1.81 -15.68 -14.68
C ALA A 74 1.37 -16.79 -13.69
N ALA A 75 2.28 -17.26 -12.84
CA ALA A 75 2.01 -18.27 -11.81
C ALA A 75 1.41 -17.71 -10.51
N HIS A 76 1.35 -16.38 -10.32
CA HIS A 76 0.84 -15.81 -9.08
C HIS A 76 -0.69 -15.90 -9.03
N LYS A 77 -1.20 -16.32 -7.89
CA LYS A 77 -2.64 -16.26 -7.62
C LYS A 77 -3.12 -14.81 -7.66
N PRO A 78 -4.39 -14.53 -8.04
CA PRO A 78 -4.99 -13.22 -7.89
C PRO A 78 -4.84 -12.70 -6.45
N LEU A 79 -4.62 -11.40 -6.27
CA LEU A 79 -4.44 -10.78 -4.94
C LEU A 79 -5.57 -11.15 -3.96
N LYS A 80 -6.81 -11.21 -4.44
CA LYS A 80 -7.96 -11.66 -3.63
C LYS A 80 -7.75 -13.04 -3.01
N ALA A 81 -7.20 -13.98 -3.77
CA ALA A 81 -6.94 -15.33 -3.28
C ALA A 81 -5.74 -15.39 -2.32
N ALA A 82 -4.74 -14.53 -2.55
CA ALA A 82 -3.59 -14.39 -1.66
C ALA A 82 -3.95 -13.76 -0.31
N LEU A 83 -4.87 -12.78 -0.29
CA LEU A 83 -5.33 -12.12 0.93
C LEU A 83 -6.44 -12.90 1.68
N ALA A 84 -7.07 -13.89 1.05
CA ALA A 84 -8.17 -14.64 1.67
C ALA A 84 -7.80 -15.27 3.03
N PRO A 85 -6.63 -15.91 3.21
CA PRO A 85 -6.23 -16.46 4.51
C PRO A 85 -6.04 -15.41 5.61
N LEU A 86 -5.84 -14.14 5.23
CA LEU A 86 -5.54 -13.02 6.12
C LEU A 86 -6.79 -12.17 6.44
N ALA A 87 -7.93 -12.46 5.81
CA ALA A 87 -9.14 -11.64 5.92
C ALA A 87 -9.67 -11.53 7.37
N GLY A 88 -9.47 -12.57 8.19
CA GLY A 88 -9.89 -12.59 9.60
C GLY A 88 -9.04 -11.75 10.55
N LEU A 89 -7.84 -11.29 10.10
CA LEU A 89 -6.90 -10.56 10.95
C LEU A 89 -7.23 -9.07 11.12
N GLY A 90 -8.19 -8.54 10.38
CA GLY A 90 -8.56 -7.12 10.44
C GLY A 90 -7.49 -6.16 9.91
N LEU A 91 -6.54 -6.65 9.12
CA LEU A 91 -5.44 -5.85 8.57
C LEU A 91 -5.90 -5.02 7.37
N GLY A 92 -5.43 -3.77 7.30
CA GLY A 92 -5.62 -2.90 6.14
C GLY A 92 -4.53 -3.12 5.10
N TRP A 93 -4.94 -3.31 3.83
CA TRP A 93 -4.05 -3.46 2.68
C TRP A 93 -4.19 -2.26 1.77
N TRP A 94 -3.07 -1.70 1.35
CA TRP A 94 -3.03 -0.61 0.37
C TRP A 94 -2.40 -1.10 -0.92
N LEU A 95 -2.98 -0.70 -2.05
CA LEU A 95 -2.40 -0.94 -3.36
C LEU A 95 -1.39 0.14 -3.66
N ASP A 96 -0.16 -0.22 -3.88
CA ASP A 96 0.93 0.68 -4.24
C ASP A 96 1.01 0.89 -5.75
N ASP A 97 1.71 1.94 -6.19
CA ASP A 97 1.94 2.31 -7.60
C ASP A 97 0.67 2.42 -8.46
N PHE A 98 -0.50 2.75 -7.87
CA PHE A 98 -1.76 2.82 -8.59
C PHE A 98 -1.71 3.89 -9.69
N GLY A 99 -1.96 3.46 -10.94
CA GLY A 99 -1.93 4.34 -12.11
C GLY A 99 -0.59 4.36 -12.87
N ALA A 100 0.41 3.60 -12.42
CA ALA A 100 1.66 3.38 -13.17
C ALA A 100 1.46 2.47 -14.40
N GLY A 101 0.32 1.79 -14.52
CA GLY A 101 -0.10 1.07 -15.72
C GLY A 101 -0.32 -0.43 -15.53
N LEU A 102 -0.10 -0.98 -14.35
CA LEU A 102 -0.23 -2.42 -14.07
C LEU A 102 -1.38 -2.75 -13.12
N THR A 103 -1.86 -1.79 -12.30
CA THR A 103 -2.91 -2.03 -11.30
C THR A 103 -4.26 -2.28 -11.94
N SER A 104 -4.85 -3.42 -11.60
CA SER A 104 -6.23 -3.71 -11.96
C SER A 104 -7.20 -2.98 -11.03
N PHE A 105 -8.09 -2.16 -11.58
CA PHE A 105 -9.23 -1.59 -10.81
C PHE A 105 -10.02 -2.66 -10.05
N ASN A 106 -10.03 -3.91 -10.53
CA ASN A 106 -10.70 -5.02 -9.85
C ASN A 106 -10.14 -5.31 -8.47
N GLU A 107 -8.87 -5.06 -8.22
CA GLU A 107 -8.25 -5.28 -6.92
C GLU A 107 -8.72 -4.28 -5.87
N THR A 108 -9.16 -3.10 -6.31
CA THR A 108 -9.73 -2.10 -5.41
C THR A 108 -11.04 -2.55 -4.77
N PHE A 109 -11.75 -3.53 -5.34
CA PHE A 109 -13.00 -4.07 -4.79
C PHE A 109 -12.78 -5.18 -3.77
N ILE A 110 -11.55 -5.58 -3.48
CA ILE A 110 -11.24 -6.53 -2.41
C ILE A 110 -11.56 -5.85 -1.07
N PRO A 111 -12.39 -6.44 -0.18
CA PRO A 111 -12.83 -5.78 1.05
C PRO A 111 -11.69 -5.38 1.99
N SER A 112 -10.63 -6.20 2.08
CA SER A 112 -9.45 -5.90 2.90
C SER A 112 -8.54 -4.83 2.31
N VAL A 113 -8.72 -4.45 1.03
CA VAL A 113 -8.03 -3.29 0.45
C VAL A 113 -8.69 -2.02 0.95
N THR A 114 -8.00 -1.29 1.81
CA THR A 114 -8.50 -0.10 2.51
C THR A 114 -7.92 1.21 1.98
N GLY A 115 -6.95 1.14 1.08
CA GLY A 115 -6.31 2.34 0.52
C GLY A 115 -5.65 2.10 -0.82
N LEU A 116 -5.32 3.22 -1.47
CA LEU A 116 -4.61 3.31 -2.74
C LEU A 116 -3.49 4.33 -2.59
N LYS A 117 -2.29 4.01 -3.07
CA LYS A 117 -1.18 4.95 -3.25
C LYS A 117 -1.03 5.23 -4.73
N VAL A 118 -1.33 6.45 -5.11
CA VAL A 118 -1.30 6.87 -6.52
C VAL A 118 0.12 7.25 -6.88
N ASP A 119 0.66 6.56 -7.88
CA ASP A 119 2.01 6.77 -8.36
C ASP A 119 2.26 8.20 -8.85
N ARG A 120 3.46 8.69 -8.58
CA ARG A 120 3.91 10.03 -8.96
C ARG A 120 3.78 10.33 -10.46
N SER A 121 3.84 9.32 -11.32
CA SER A 121 3.72 9.53 -12.76
C SER A 121 2.32 10.02 -13.15
N LEU A 122 1.27 9.58 -12.45
CA LEU A 122 -0.08 10.08 -12.65
C LEU A 122 -0.21 11.51 -12.12
N LEU A 123 0.34 11.82 -10.94
CA LEU A 123 0.37 13.19 -10.41
C LEU A 123 1.03 14.13 -11.41
N ARG A 124 2.23 13.79 -11.89
CA ARG A 124 3.00 14.64 -12.81
C ARG A 124 2.28 14.88 -14.14
N ARG A 125 1.66 13.83 -14.71
CA ARG A 125 0.86 13.97 -15.94
C ARG A 125 -0.31 14.92 -15.73
N CYS A 126 -1.07 14.74 -14.66
CA CYS A 126 -2.23 15.55 -14.37
C CYS A 126 -1.86 16.99 -13.97
N TYR A 127 -0.71 17.20 -13.36
CA TYR A 127 -0.20 18.52 -12.99
C TYR A 127 0.31 19.30 -14.20
N ALA A 128 0.92 18.62 -15.17
CA ALA A 128 1.46 19.24 -16.39
C ALA A 128 0.39 19.58 -17.44
N ASP A 129 -0.74 18.91 -17.41
CA ASP A 129 -1.78 18.99 -18.46
C ASP A 129 -3.16 19.14 -17.82
N ALA A 130 -3.77 20.34 -18.05
CA ALA A 130 -5.08 20.67 -17.51
C ALA A 130 -6.20 19.73 -18.01
N ASP A 131 -6.06 19.16 -19.20
CA ASP A 131 -7.04 18.22 -19.76
C ASP A 131 -6.98 16.87 -19.03
N GLN A 132 -5.83 16.53 -18.42
CA GLN A 132 -5.65 15.31 -17.64
C GLN A 132 -5.97 15.47 -16.13
N PHE A 133 -6.25 16.68 -15.67
CA PHE A 133 -6.66 16.97 -14.29
C PHE A 133 -7.79 16.07 -13.81
N GLY A 134 -8.74 15.76 -14.70
CA GLY A 134 -9.89 14.91 -14.41
C GLY A 134 -9.53 13.49 -14.00
N ALA A 135 -8.41 12.94 -14.47
CA ALA A 135 -8.02 11.56 -14.18
C ALA A 135 -7.67 11.36 -12.70
N LEU A 136 -6.84 12.26 -12.12
CA LEU A 136 -6.50 12.19 -10.71
C LEU A 136 -7.73 12.40 -9.81
N LYS A 137 -8.59 13.37 -10.17
CA LYS A 137 -9.82 13.64 -9.45
C LYS A 137 -10.81 12.47 -9.52
N LEU A 138 -10.83 11.71 -10.62
CA LEU A 138 -11.63 10.51 -10.75
C LEU A 138 -11.17 9.43 -9.77
N VAL A 139 -9.87 9.17 -9.70
CA VAL A 139 -9.28 8.17 -8.81
C VAL A 139 -9.54 8.51 -7.34
N THR A 140 -9.29 9.75 -6.92
CA THR A 140 -9.53 10.19 -5.54
C THR A 140 -11.01 10.15 -5.16
N SER A 141 -11.89 10.56 -6.08
CA SER A 141 -13.34 10.50 -5.87
C SER A 141 -13.85 9.06 -5.76
N PHE A 142 -13.29 8.16 -6.58
CA PHE A 142 -13.59 6.74 -6.50
C PHE A 142 -13.16 6.17 -5.15
N ALA A 143 -11.91 6.39 -4.73
CA ALA A 143 -11.41 5.92 -3.43
C ALA A 143 -12.29 6.40 -2.27
N ARG A 144 -12.62 7.69 -2.25
CA ARG A 144 -13.49 8.28 -1.23
C ARG A 144 -14.89 7.65 -1.21
N ARG A 145 -15.50 7.40 -2.36
CA ARG A 145 -16.84 6.74 -2.45
C ARG A 145 -16.81 5.31 -1.94
N GLN A 146 -15.67 4.64 -2.04
CA GLN A 146 -15.44 3.29 -1.50
C GLN A 146 -15.00 3.30 -0.02
N GLY A 147 -14.94 4.47 0.62
CA GLY A 147 -14.45 4.59 1.99
C GLY A 147 -12.96 4.26 2.14
N LYS A 148 -12.18 4.41 1.07
CA LYS A 148 -10.74 4.07 1.05
C LYS A 148 -9.87 5.30 1.17
N THR A 149 -8.73 5.15 1.84
CA THR A 149 -7.66 6.14 1.86
C THR A 149 -7.06 6.28 0.45
N CYS A 150 -6.75 7.51 0.05
CA CYS A 150 -6.04 7.79 -1.20
C CYS A 150 -4.82 8.67 -0.90
N VAL A 151 -3.64 8.11 -1.05
CA VAL A 151 -2.36 8.80 -0.90
C VAL A 151 -1.84 9.18 -2.28
N ILE A 152 -1.43 10.42 -2.47
CA ILE A 152 -0.75 10.84 -3.69
C ILE A 152 0.75 10.90 -3.42
N GLU A 153 1.51 10.15 -4.20
CA GLU A 153 2.95 10.03 -4.04
C GLU A 153 3.76 11.03 -4.89
N GLY A 154 5.01 11.21 -4.50
CA GLY A 154 5.97 12.03 -5.23
C GLY A 154 5.70 13.52 -5.20
N VAL A 155 5.04 14.01 -4.15
CA VAL A 155 4.80 15.45 -3.93
C VAL A 155 6.11 16.10 -3.48
N GLU A 156 6.68 16.95 -4.33
CA GLU A 156 7.97 17.59 -4.12
C GLU A 156 7.87 19.10 -3.84
N SER A 157 6.69 19.69 -4.03
CA SER A 157 6.47 21.13 -3.85
C SER A 157 5.12 21.45 -3.20
N ALA A 158 5.03 22.67 -2.62
CA ALA A 158 3.77 23.19 -2.09
C ALA A 158 2.67 23.26 -3.16
N LYS A 159 3.03 23.60 -4.41
CA LYS A 159 2.08 23.64 -5.52
C LYS A 159 1.50 22.29 -5.88
N GLU A 160 2.33 21.24 -5.88
CA GLU A 160 1.87 19.87 -6.11
C GLU A 160 1.00 19.36 -4.96
N ARG A 161 1.33 19.71 -3.71
CA ARG A 161 0.48 19.43 -2.56
C ARG A 161 -0.90 20.07 -2.73
N ASP A 162 -0.93 21.39 -3.00
CA ASP A 162 -2.19 22.13 -3.15
C ASP A 162 -3.03 21.56 -4.31
N PHE A 163 -2.38 21.13 -5.39
CA PHE A 163 -3.02 20.44 -6.51
C PHE A 163 -3.59 19.08 -6.10
N ALA A 164 -2.82 18.24 -5.38
CA ALA A 164 -3.28 16.95 -4.89
C ALA A 164 -4.48 17.10 -3.94
N GLU A 165 -4.44 18.08 -3.05
CA GLU A 165 -5.55 18.42 -2.14
C GLU A 165 -6.80 18.88 -2.91
N ALA A 166 -6.63 19.73 -3.92
CA ALA A 166 -7.73 20.17 -4.80
C ALA A 166 -8.33 19.01 -5.60
N CYS A 167 -7.54 17.98 -5.91
CA CYS A 167 -8.04 16.74 -6.49
C CYS A 167 -8.77 15.83 -5.49
N GLY A 168 -8.69 16.11 -4.19
CA GLY A 168 -9.36 15.34 -3.13
C GLY A 168 -8.54 14.20 -2.55
N ALA A 169 -7.21 14.30 -2.57
CA ALA A 169 -6.33 13.38 -1.86
C ALA A 169 -6.64 13.37 -0.35
N SER A 170 -6.59 12.18 0.26
CA SER A 170 -6.70 12.09 1.73
C SER A 170 -5.36 12.39 2.40
N HIS A 171 -4.28 12.00 1.76
CA HIS A 171 -2.90 12.19 2.21
C HIS A 171 -1.98 12.46 1.03
N VAL A 172 -0.83 13.03 1.31
CA VAL A 172 0.26 13.21 0.35
C VAL A 172 1.54 12.64 0.93
N GLN A 173 2.41 12.11 0.06
CA GLN A 173 3.72 11.58 0.40
C GLN A 173 4.75 12.08 -0.61
N GLY A 174 5.93 12.47 -0.13
CA GLY A 174 7.02 12.91 -0.98
C GLY A 174 8.02 13.79 -0.24
N PHE A 175 9.05 14.26 -0.93
CA PHE A 175 10.10 15.08 -0.34
C PHE A 175 9.61 16.38 0.28
N PHE A 176 8.47 16.89 -0.16
CA PHE A 176 7.84 18.05 0.46
C PHE A 176 7.46 17.81 1.93
N SER A 177 7.06 16.60 2.28
CA SER A 177 6.66 16.24 3.66
C SER A 177 7.87 15.93 4.57
N GLY A 178 9.07 15.95 4.02
CA GLY A 178 10.30 15.56 4.71
C GLY A 178 10.70 14.10 4.39
N VAL A 179 11.99 13.81 4.60
CA VAL A 179 12.53 12.45 4.56
C VAL A 179 12.50 11.93 6.00
N VAL A 180 11.78 10.86 6.22
CA VAL A 180 11.72 10.17 7.53
C VAL A 180 12.79 9.10 7.58
#